data_8d5f1e238c0b72f20707010232090cc0
#
_entry.id   8d5f1e238c0b72f20707010232090cc0
#
_cell.length_a   1.000
_cell.length_b   1.000
_cell.length_c   1.000
_cell.angle_alpha   90.00
_cell.angle_beta   90.00
_cell.angle_gamma   90.00
#
_symmetry.space_group_name_H-M   'P 1'
#
loop_
_entity.id
_entity.type
_entity.pdbx_description
1 polymer ?
#
loop_
_entity_poly.entity_id
_entity_poly.type
_entity_poly.pdbx_seq_one_letter_code
_entity_poly.pdbx_strand_id
1 'polypeptide(L)'
;MSENVLEVKNLCKYFDVNRGMKGAQKVIAVDGISFEVKKGETFGLVGESGCGKSTLGRTILRIYEPTKGEIVFEGEDISKLSRKKMLPYRQKLQMIFQDPYASLNPRFTVGEIIEEPMVIHHMYDEKKRKERVQEQLETVGLKPDHIRRYPHEFSGGQRQRIGIARTLALEPDFIVCDEPISALDVSIQAQVINLLEDIQKKEGISYLFIAHDLGMVKHISHRIGVMYLGHMVEIGESNDVYRRPLHPYSKALLSAEPIPDPKTARSRKRILLEGEIPSPIHPPKGCPFHTRCPYAMEECSQARPATYEVEGRKVACFLYSPRYLRQREGLAIEPLLAGAK
;
A
#
# COMPACT_ATOMS: atom_id res chain seq x y z
N MET A 1 -21.78 12.87 -7.04
CA MET A 1 -21.15 11.60 -6.60
C MET A 1 -19.78 11.95 -6.09
N SER A 2 -19.28 11.35 -5.01
CA SER A 2 -17.92 11.57 -4.51
C SER A 2 -16.90 11.19 -5.59
N GLU A 3 -15.90 12.05 -5.84
CA GLU A 3 -14.77 11.74 -6.72
C GLU A 3 -13.90 10.60 -6.11
N ASN A 4 -13.96 10.46 -4.79
CA ASN A 4 -13.22 9.47 -4.04
C ASN A 4 -13.99 8.15 -3.91
N VAL A 5 -13.32 7.03 -4.18
CA VAL A 5 -13.81 5.69 -3.89
C VAL A 5 -13.56 5.33 -2.42
N LEU A 6 -12.43 5.79 -1.87
CA LEU A 6 -12.02 5.53 -0.49
C LEU A 6 -11.51 6.80 0.18
N GLU A 7 -11.95 7.05 1.41
CA GLU A 7 -11.38 8.07 2.30
C GLU A 7 -11.01 7.43 3.64
N VAL A 8 -9.79 7.62 4.07
CA VAL A 8 -9.26 7.16 5.35
C VAL A 8 -8.97 8.38 6.22
N LYS A 9 -9.58 8.44 7.42
CA LYS A 9 -9.50 9.61 8.30
C LYS A 9 -8.98 9.20 9.68
N ASN A 10 -7.79 9.66 10.05
CA ASN A 10 -7.13 9.42 11.36
C ASN A 10 -7.15 7.96 11.79
N LEU A 11 -6.92 7.04 10.84
CA LEU A 11 -7.02 5.62 11.06
C LEU A 11 -5.90 5.12 11.96
N CYS A 12 -6.26 4.36 13.00
CA CYS A 12 -5.32 3.73 13.93
C CYS A 12 -5.61 2.23 14.02
N LYS A 13 -4.54 1.43 14.09
CA LYS A 13 -4.61 0.02 14.42
C LYS A 13 -3.51 -0.37 15.38
N TYR A 14 -3.92 -0.80 16.57
CA TYR A 14 -3.04 -1.28 17.63
C TYR A 14 -3.37 -2.74 17.93
N PHE A 15 -2.33 -3.52 18.23
CA PHE A 15 -2.49 -4.91 18.64
C PHE A 15 -2.00 -5.07 20.08
N ASP A 16 -2.78 -5.73 20.91
CA ASP A 16 -2.38 -6.09 22.27
C ASP A 16 -1.42 -7.30 22.21
N VAL A 17 -0.23 -7.15 22.78
CA VAL A 17 0.78 -8.21 22.90
C VAL A 17 1.12 -8.43 24.35
N ASN A 18 1.37 -9.68 24.72
CA ASN A 18 1.75 -10.10 26.09
C ASN A 18 0.76 -9.72 27.19
N ARG A 19 -0.24 -10.57 27.40
CA ARG A 19 -1.10 -10.59 28.59
C ARG A 19 -0.41 -11.28 29.78
N GLY A 20 0.92 -11.17 29.92
CA GLY A 20 1.66 -11.74 31.03
C GLY A 20 1.81 -10.77 32.21
N MET A 21 2.53 -11.19 33.29
CA MET A 21 2.71 -10.48 34.55
C MET A 21 3.25 -9.03 34.48
N LYS A 22 3.71 -8.56 33.31
CA LYS A 22 4.29 -7.20 33.13
C LYS A 22 3.34 -6.17 32.51
N GLY A 23 2.02 -6.46 32.42
CA GLY A 23 1.03 -5.57 31.82
C GLY A 23 0.87 -5.72 30.30
N ALA A 24 -0.26 -5.24 29.77
CA ALA A 24 -0.55 -5.26 28.35
C ALA A 24 0.33 -4.25 27.60
N GLN A 25 1.18 -4.72 26.70
CA GLN A 25 1.91 -3.88 25.74
C GLN A 25 1.13 -3.81 24.43
N LYS A 26 1.26 -2.69 23.71
CA LYS A 26 0.59 -2.49 22.41
C LYS A 26 1.62 -2.31 21.31
N VAL A 27 1.43 -3.05 20.21
CA VAL A 27 2.12 -2.77 18.94
C VAL A 27 1.30 -1.70 18.22
N ILE A 28 1.91 -0.55 17.98
CA ILE A 28 1.33 0.56 17.22
C ILE A 28 1.67 0.33 15.75
N ALA A 29 0.79 -0.34 15.03
CA ALA A 29 1.04 -0.70 13.64
C ALA A 29 0.60 0.38 12.65
N VAL A 30 -0.48 1.10 12.95
CA VAL A 30 -1.01 2.25 12.18
C VAL A 30 -1.45 3.30 13.18
N ASP A 31 -1.03 4.56 12.99
CA ASP A 31 -1.33 5.63 13.95
C ASP A 31 -1.61 6.97 13.26
N GLY A 32 -2.89 7.33 13.19
CA GLY A 32 -3.37 8.61 12.68
C GLY A 32 -3.22 8.81 11.17
N ILE A 33 -3.32 7.74 10.38
CA ILE A 33 -3.18 7.83 8.92
C ILE A 33 -4.45 8.40 8.28
N SER A 34 -4.25 9.41 7.39
CA SER A 34 -5.32 10.02 6.61
C SER A 34 -4.88 10.20 5.16
N PHE A 35 -5.69 9.68 4.23
CA PHE A 35 -5.54 9.86 2.78
C PHE A 35 -6.84 9.48 2.06
N GLU A 36 -6.91 9.82 0.79
CA GLU A 36 -8.02 9.46 -0.10
C GLU A 36 -7.51 8.75 -1.35
N VAL A 37 -8.37 7.94 -1.98
CA VAL A 37 -8.14 7.32 -3.29
C VAL A 37 -9.31 7.67 -4.18
N LYS A 38 -9.02 8.22 -5.36
CA LYS A 38 -10.03 8.57 -6.37
C LYS A 38 -10.49 7.33 -7.14
N LYS A 39 -11.66 7.42 -7.77
CA LYS A 39 -12.13 6.35 -8.66
C LYS A 39 -11.16 6.15 -9.84
N GLY A 40 -10.80 4.89 -10.10
CA GLY A 40 -9.84 4.53 -11.14
C GLY A 40 -8.37 4.92 -10.83
N GLU A 41 -8.08 5.41 -9.62
CA GLU A 41 -6.72 5.74 -9.20
C GLU A 41 -5.97 4.52 -8.67
N THR A 42 -4.68 4.43 -8.94
CA THR A 42 -3.73 3.62 -8.19
C THR A 42 -2.99 4.50 -7.19
N PHE A 43 -3.22 4.28 -5.90
CA PHE A 43 -2.46 4.89 -4.82
C PHE A 43 -1.36 3.93 -4.37
N GLY A 44 -0.10 4.30 -4.59
CA GLY A 44 1.07 3.53 -4.15
C GLY A 44 1.38 3.76 -2.68
N LEU A 45 1.69 2.70 -1.94
CA LEU A 45 2.11 2.79 -0.54
C LEU A 45 3.47 2.12 -0.36
N VAL A 46 4.47 2.90 0.03
CA VAL A 46 5.85 2.46 0.16
C VAL A 46 6.42 2.71 1.55
N GLY A 47 7.48 1.99 1.92
CA GLY A 47 8.17 2.12 3.19
C GLY A 47 8.92 0.85 3.56
N GLU A 48 9.78 0.90 4.57
CA GLU A 48 10.54 -0.25 5.06
C GLU A 48 9.63 -1.40 5.50
N SER A 49 10.16 -2.64 5.45
CA SER A 49 9.43 -3.83 5.96
C SER A 49 9.05 -3.62 7.43
N GLY A 50 7.86 -4.06 7.81
CA GLY A 50 7.35 -3.91 9.18
C GLY A 50 6.84 -2.51 9.55
N CYS A 51 6.84 -1.51 8.64
CA CYS A 51 6.32 -0.17 8.97
C CYS A 51 4.79 -0.08 9.06
N GLY A 52 4.04 -1.16 8.77
CA GLY A 52 2.59 -1.23 8.95
C GLY A 52 1.74 -1.20 7.67
N LYS A 53 2.33 -1.24 6.46
CA LYS A 53 1.62 -1.17 5.16
C LYS A 53 0.53 -2.22 5.01
N SER A 54 0.89 -3.50 5.15
CA SER A 54 -0.07 -4.62 5.04
C SER A 54 -1.14 -4.56 6.13
N THR A 55 -0.78 -4.08 7.34
CA THR A 55 -1.74 -3.85 8.41
C THR A 55 -2.73 -2.76 8.04
N LEU A 56 -2.27 -1.67 7.42
CA LEU A 56 -3.14 -0.60 6.92
C LEU A 56 -4.13 -1.14 5.87
N GLY A 57 -3.65 -1.84 4.85
CA GLY A 57 -4.49 -2.44 3.82
C GLY A 57 -5.56 -3.39 4.40
N ARG A 58 -5.15 -4.30 5.29
CA ARG A 58 -6.07 -5.24 5.96
C ARG A 58 -7.06 -4.53 6.89
N THR A 59 -6.69 -3.39 7.49
CA THR A 59 -7.60 -2.60 8.32
C THR A 59 -8.63 -1.87 7.45
N ILE A 60 -8.22 -1.33 6.30
CA ILE A 60 -9.12 -0.70 5.32
C ILE A 60 -10.18 -1.70 4.85
N LEU A 61 -9.78 -2.92 4.52
CA LEU A 61 -10.69 -4.00 4.12
C LEU A 61 -11.52 -4.58 5.28
N ARG A 62 -11.36 -4.06 6.51
CA ARG A 62 -12.05 -4.57 7.70
C ARG A 62 -11.78 -6.07 7.97
N ILE A 63 -10.60 -6.57 7.54
CA ILE A 63 -10.05 -7.85 8.00
C ILE A 63 -9.59 -7.68 9.45
N TYR A 64 -8.95 -6.55 9.76
CA TYR A 64 -8.70 -6.10 11.12
C TYR A 64 -9.66 -4.95 11.46
N GLU A 65 -10.29 -5.03 12.63
CA GLU A 65 -11.11 -3.93 13.10
C GLU A 65 -10.22 -2.73 13.46
N PRO A 66 -10.54 -1.51 13.00
CA PRO A 66 -9.80 -0.32 13.37
C PRO A 66 -9.88 -0.06 14.88
N THR A 67 -8.79 0.44 15.48
CA THR A 67 -8.80 0.87 16.87
C THR A 67 -9.44 2.25 17.01
N LYS A 68 -9.19 3.15 16.05
CA LYS A 68 -9.75 4.50 15.95
C LYS A 68 -9.79 4.94 14.48
N GLY A 69 -10.49 6.04 14.23
CA GLY A 69 -10.57 6.67 12.91
C GLY A 69 -11.75 6.15 12.09
N GLU A 70 -11.83 6.63 10.86
CA GLU A 70 -12.93 6.36 9.95
C GLU A 70 -12.41 5.82 8.61
N ILE A 71 -13.19 4.93 8.02
CA ILE A 71 -12.99 4.37 6.68
C ILE A 71 -14.29 4.61 5.93
N VAL A 72 -14.26 5.54 4.98
CA VAL A 72 -15.41 5.87 4.15
C VAL A 72 -15.21 5.26 2.76
N PHE A 73 -16.09 4.39 2.35
CA PHE A 73 -16.07 3.74 1.05
C PHE A 73 -17.32 4.13 0.26
N GLU A 74 -17.14 4.71 -0.92
CA GLU A 74 -18.23 5.24 -1.77
C GLU A 74 -19.19 6.17 -1.02
N GLY A 75 -18.68 6.96 -0.07
CA GLY A 75 -19.44 7.90 0.74
C GLY A 75 -20.06 7.32 2.02
N GLU A 76 -19.93 6.01 2.26
CA GLU A 76 -20.48 5.33 3.44
C GLU A 76 -19.37 4.99 4.46
N ASP A 77 -19.55 5.34 5.74
CA ASP A 77 -18.63 4.94 6.81
C ASP A 77 -18.79 3.46 7.15
N ILE A 78 -17.79 2.68 6.78
CA ILE A 78 -17.74 1.23 7.03
C ILE A 78 -16.97 0.86 8.31
N SER A 79 -16.41 1.83 9.05
CA SER A 79 -15.49 1.60 10.17
C SER A 79 -16.06 0.74 11.28
N LYS A 80 -17.36 0.90 11.56
CA LYS A 80 -18.06 0.26 12.70
C LYS A 80 -19.16 -0.68 12.28
N LEU A 81 -19.24 -1.02 10.99
CA LEU A 81 -20.27 -1.94 10.52
C LEU A 81 -20.10 -3.32 11.13
N SER A 82 -21.21 -3.96 11.50
CA SER A 82 -21.22 -5.36 11.93
C SER A 82 -20.81 -6.29 10.76
N ARG A 83 -20.36 -7.52 11.08
CA ARG A 83 -19.96 -8.51 10.06
C ARG A 83 -21.03 -8.72 8.99
N LYS A 84 -22.32 -8.75 9.39
CA LYS A 84 -23.44 -8.92 8.47
C LYS A 84 -23.61 -7.73 7.54
N LYS A 85 -23.49 -6.50 8.05
CA LYS A 85 -23.57 -5.27 7.26
C LYS A 85 -22.34 -5.06 6.34
N MET A 86 -21.19 -5.67 6.67
CA MET A 86 -19.98 -5.65 5.83
C MET A 86 -20.07 -6.59 4.61
N LEU A 87 -21.02 -7.51 4.56
CA LEU A 87 -21.07 -8.52 3.50
C LEU A 87 -21.15 -7.92 2.06
N PRO A 88 -22.02 -6.95 1.77
CA PRO A 88 -22.05 -6.30 0.45
C PRO A 88 -20.73 -5.58 0.10
N TYR A 89 -20.10 -4.95 1.10
CA TYR A 89 -18.82 -4.25 0.88
C TYR A 89 -17.66 -5.21 0.63
N ARG A 90 -17.71 -6.43 1.19
CA ARG A 90 -16.67 -7.45 0.94
C ARG A 90 -16.66 -7.97 -0.49
N GLN A 91 -17.75 -7.85 -1.23
CA GLN A 91 -17.77 -8.11 -2.66
C GLN A 91 -16.98 -7.05 -3.41
N LYS A 92 -17.17 -5.77 -3.06
CA LYS A 92 -16.58 -4.61 -3.71
C LYS A 92 -15.13 -4.31 -3.28
N LEU A 93 -14.78 -4.67 -2.04
CA LEU A 93 -13.48 -4.46 -1.42
C LEU A 93 -12.70 -5.77 -1.39
N GLN A 94 -11.72 -5.91 -2.25
CA GLN A 94 -10.98 -7.16 -2.43
C GLN A 94 -9.49 -7.03 -2.12
N MET A 95 -8.78 -8.16 -2.03
CA MET A 95 -7.36 -8.21 -1.75
C MET A 95 -6.63 -9.21 -2.65
N ILE A 96 -5.53 -8.76 -3.24
CA ILE A 96 -4.52 -9.63 -3.84
C ILE A 96 -3.41 -9.81 -2.82
N PHE A 97 -3.13 -11.05 -2.43
CA PHE A 97 -2.20 -11.39 -1.36
C PHE A 97 -0.76 -11.51 -1.85
N GLN A 98 0.18 -11.30 -0.94
CA GLN A 98 1.62 -11.39 -1.15
C GLN A 98 2.08 -12.80 -1.57
N ASP A 99 1.55 -13.84 -0.91
CA ASP A 99 1.92 -15.23 -1.19
C ASP A 99 0.83 -15.92 -2.01
N PRO A 100 1.09 -16.16 -3.31
CA PRO A 100 0.14 -16.87 -4.17
C PRO A 100 -0.04 -18.34 -3.79
N TYR A 101 0.94 -18.96 -3.08
CA TYR A 101 0.82 -20.35 -2.62
C TYR A 101 -0.14 -20.46 -1.43
N ALA A 102 0.05 -19.62 -0.42
CA ALA A 102 -0.79 -19.64 0.78
C ALA A 102 -2.22 -19.14 0.51
N SER A 103 -2.42 -18.37 -0.57
CA SER A 103 -3.71 -17.77 -0.89
C SER A 103 -4.69 -18.70 -1.62
N LEU A 104 -4.21 -19.78 -2.23
CA LEU A 104 -5.02 -20.73 -3.00
C LEU A 104 -5.18 -22.06 -2.25
N ASN A 105 -6.41 -22.56 -2.13
CA ASN A 105 -6.65 -23.88 -1.55
C ASN A 105 -6.09 -24.98 -2.48
N PRO A 106 -5.08 -25.75 -2.06
CA PRO A 106 -4.43 -26.74 -2.93
C PRO A 106 -5.31 -27.96 -3.27
N ARG A 107 -6.46 -28.10 -2.60
CA ARG A 107 -7.42 -29.20 -2.82
C ARG A 107 -8.47 -28.88 -3.87
N PHE A 108 -8.59 -27.62 -4.27
CA PHE A 108 -9.55 -27.14 -5.24
C PHE A 108 -8.89 -26.99 -6.60
N THR A 109 -9.64 -27.27 -7.65
CA THR A 109 -9.25 -26.92 -9.02
C THR A 109 -9.26 -25.41 -9.20
N VAL A 110 -8.59 -24.93 -10.24
CA VAL A 110 -8.57 -23.49 -10.59
C VAL A 110 -9.99 -22.96 -10.82
N GLY A 111 -10.84 -23.76 -11.47
CA GLY A 111 -12.25 -23.39 -11.67
C GLY A 111 -13.01 -23.20 -10.37
N GLU A 112 -12.87 -24.14 -9.43
CA GLU A 112 -13.49 -24.05 -8.11
C GLU A 112 -12.97 -22.87 -7.31
N ILE A 113 -11.67 -22.57 -7.36
CA ILE A 113 -11.06 -21.41 -6.67
C ILE A 113 -11.65 -20.09 -7.17
N ILE A 114 -11.88 -19.95 -8.48
CA ILE A 114 -12.42 -18.72 -9.07
C ILE A 114 -13.94 -18.66 -8.84
N GLU A 115 -14.64 -19.79 -8.85
CA GLU A 115 -16.08 -19.85 -8.66
C GLU A 115 -16.50 -19.64 -7.19
N GLU A 116 -15.72 -20.14 -6.23
CA GLU A 116 -16.06 -20.16 -4.79
C GLU A 116 -16.56 -18.79 -4.27
N PRO A 117 -15.88 -17.65 -4.52
CA PRO A 117 -16.34 -16.35 -4.04
C PRO A 117 -17.74 -15.98 -4.57
N MET A 118 -18.03 -16.29 -5.83
CA MET A 118 -19.35 -16.03 -6.44
C MET A 118 -20.44 -16.87 -5.78
N VAL A 119 -20.14 -18.13 -5.41
CA VAL A 119 -21.06 -19.00 -4.67
C VAL A 119 -21.34 -18.43 -3.28
N ILE A 120 -20.29 -18.01 -2.55
CA ILE A 120 -20.41 -17.44 -1.19
C ILE A 120 -21.27 -16.18 -1.19
N HIS A 121 -21.13 -15.34 -2.22
CA HIS A 121 -21.89 -14.10 -2.36
C HIS A 121 -23.22 -14.28 -3.08
N HIS A 122 -23.64 -15.54 -3.39
CA HIS A 122 -24.87 -15.85 -4.09
C HIS A 122 -25.04 -15.12 -5.44
N MET A 123 -23.91 -14.89 -6.14
CA MET A 123 -23.90 -14.29 -7.46
C MET A 123 -24.22 -15.34 -8.53
N TYR A 124 -25.05 -14.98 -9.44
CA TYR A 124 -25.36 -15.75 -10.65
C TYR A 124 -25.86 -17.19 -10.40
N ASP A 125 -26.45 -17.79 -11.43
CA ASP A 125 -26.71 -19.22 -11.50
C ASP A 125 -25.42 -20.00 -11.85
N GLU A 126 -25.47 -21.33 -11.75
CA GLU A 126 -24.32 -22.20 -12.00
C GLU A 126 -23.74 -22.04 -13.42
N LYS A 127 -24.62 -21.90 -14.44
CA LYS A 127 -24.20 -21.72 -15.82
C LYS A 127 -23.43 -20.44 -15.99
N LYS A 128 -23.96 -19.33 -15.49
CA LYS A 128 -23.33 -18.01 -15.58
C LYS A 128 -22.02 -17.93 -14.78
N ARG A 129 -21.93 -18.58 -13.62
CA ARG A 129 -20.67 -18.68 -12.88
C ARG A 129 -19.58 -19.39 -13.69
N LYS A 130 -19.89 -20.49 -14.35
CA LYS A 130 -18.95 -21.21 -15.22
C LYS A 130 -18.47 -20.35 -16.40
N GLU A 131 -19.37 -19.59 -17.02
CA GLU A 131 -19.02 -18.62 -18.06
C GLU A 131 -18.06 -17.56 -17.50
N ARG A 132 -18.37 -16.98 -16.34
CA ARG A 132 -17.50 -15.99 -15.67
C ARG A 132 -16.11 -16.54 -15.32
N VAL A 133 -16.02 -17.78 -14.86
CA VAL A 133 -14.73 -18.44 -14.61
C VAL A 133 -13.87 -18.46 -15.88
N GLN A 134 -14.46 -18.80 -17.02
CA GLN A 134 -13.74 -18.81 -18.30
C GLN A 134 -13.31 -17.40 -18.70
N GLU A 135 -14.21 -16.41 -18.62
CA GLU A 135 -13.91 -15.01 -18.89
C GLU A 135 -12.75 -14.49 -18.03
N GLN A 136 -12.72 -14.84 -16.74
CA GLN A 136 -11.65 -14.41 -15.84
C GLN A 136 -10.31 -15.09 -16.14
N LEU A 137 -10.30 -16.37 -16.51
CA LEU A 137 -9.09 -17.05 -16.97
C LEU A 137 -8.51 -16.38 -18.23
N GLU A 138 -9.34 -16.05 -19.18
CA GLU A 138 -8.92 -15.34 -20.41
C GLU A 138 -8.41 -13.93 -20.08
N THR A 139 -9.08 -13.19 -19.20
CA THR A 139 -8.69 -11.85 -18.74
C THR A 139 -7.27 -11.84 -18.17
N VAL A 140 -6.90 -12.87 -17.40
CA VAL A 140 -5.55 -12.97 -16.83
C VAL A 140 -4.55 -13.69 -17.74
N GLY A 141 -4.92 -14.02 -19.00
CA GLY A 141 -4.06 -14.66 -19.99
C GLY A 141 -3.77 -16.12 -19.69
N LEU A 142 -4.68 -16.83 -19.03
CA LEU A 142 -4.64 -18.27 -18.82
C LEU A 142 -5.55 -18.98 -19.82
N LYS A 143 -5.22 -20.24 -20.14
CA LYS A 143 -6.02 -21.04 -21.09
C LYS A 143 -7.28 -21.58 -20.44
N PRO A 144 -8.40 -21.72 -21.19
CA PRO A 144 -9.65 -22.30 -20.68
C PRO A 144 -9.51 -23.72 -20.13
N ASP A 145 -8.61 -24.54 -20.71
CA ASP A 145 -8.35 -25.92 -20.26
C ASP A 145 -7.69 -26.00 -18.88
N HIS A 146 -7.13 -24.88 -18.36
CA HIS A 146 -6.58 -24.79 -17.03
C HIS A 146 -7.64 -24.89 -15.91
N ILE A 147 -8.92 -24.76 -16.21
CA ILE A 147 -10.03 -24.79 -15.26
C ILE A 147 -10.05 -26.07 -14.38
N ARG A 148 -9.59 -27.21 -14.93
CA ARG A 148 -9.60 -28.53 -14.26
C ARG A 148 -8.31 -28.84 -13.51
N ARG A 149 -7.28 -28.00 -13.65
CA ARG A 149 -5.96 -28.22 -13.02
C ARG A 149 -5.94 -27.72 -11.58
N TYR A 150 -4.98 -28.21 -10.83
CA TYR A 150 -4.75 -27.83 -9.43
C TYR A 150 -3.64 -26.77 -9.33
N PRO A 151 -3.64 -25.92 -8.27
CA PRO A 151 -2.65 -24.87 -8.11
C PRO A 151 -1.18 -25.35 -8.19
N HIS A 152 -0.88 -26.55 -7.70
CA HIS A 152 0.48 -27.09 -7.69
C HIS A 152 1.04 -27.39 -9.09
N GLU A 153 0.20 -27.45 -10.12
CA GLU A 153 0.60 -27.65 -11.52
C GLU A 153 1.03 -26.36 -12.22
N PHE A 154 1.00 -25.20 -11.53
CA PHE A 154 1.27 -23.89 -12.08
C PHE A 154 2.53 -23.25 -11.52
N SER A 155 3.20 -22.41 -12.32
CA SER A 155 4.29 -21.55 -11.84
C SER A 155 3.79 -20.48 -10.86
N GLY A 156 4.71 -19.84 -10.11
CA GLY A 156 4.37 -18.77 -9.17
C GLY A 156 3.58 -17.62 -9.84
N GLY A 157 4.02 -17.17 -11.01
CA GLY A 157 3.32 -16.11 -11.75
C GLY A 157 1.94 -16.53 -12.26
N GLN A 158 1.78 -17.79 -12.67
CA GLN A 158 0.46 -18.31 -13.06
C GLN A 158 -0.48 -18.43 -11.86
N ARG A 159 0.01 -18.82 -10.68
CA ARG A 159 -0.78 -18.83 -9.43
C ARG A 159 -1.21 -17.41 -9.03
N GLN A 160 -0.32 -16.43 -9.20
CA GLN A 160 -0.68 -15.04 -8.97
C GLN A 160 -1.82 -14.59 -9.90
N ARG A 161 -1.76 -14.96 -11.17
CA ARG A 161 -2.84 -14.69 -12.14
C ARG A 161 -4.16 -15.38 -11.75
N ILE A 162 -4.11 -16.61 -11.20
CA ILE A 162 -5.30 -17.29 -10.66
C ILE A 162 -5.88 -16.51 -9.46
N GLY A 163 -5.02 -16.02 -8.55
CA GLY A 163 -5.43 -15.17 -7.44
C GLY A 163 -6.08 -13.86 -7.89
N ILE A 164 -5.56 -13.24 -8.96
CA ILE A 164 -6.14 -12.05 -9.58
C ILE A 164 -7.51 -12.41 -10.20
N ALA A 165 -7.61 -13.50 -10.97
CA ALA A 165 -8.88 -13.96 -11.56
C ALA A 165 -9.96 -14.20 -10.51
N ARG A 166 -9.61 -14.86 -9.38
CA ARG A 166 -10.50 -15.06 -8.24
C ARG A 166 -11.02 -13.73 -7.67
N THR A 167 -10.14 -12.75 -7.54
CA THR A 167 -10.48 -11.42 -7.04
C THR A 167 -11.44 -10.70 -7.99
N LEU A 168 -11.19 -10.74 -9.28
CA LEU A 168 -12.01 -10.11 -10.33
C LEU A 168 -13.38 -10.77 -10.53
N ALA A 169 -13.53 -12.03 -10.15
CA ALA A 169 -14.80 -12.74 -10.26
C ALA A 169 -15.95 -12.07 -9.48
N LEU A 170 -15.62 -11.29 -8.45
CA LEU A 170 -16.57 -10.53 -7.64
C LEU A 170 -16.89 -9.12 -8.17
N GLU A 171 -16.30 -8.68 -9.27
CA GLU A 171 -16.48 -7.33 -9.85
C GLU A 171 -16.19 -6.22 -8.83
N PRO A 172 -14.96 -6.15 -8.27
CA PRO A 172 -14.63 -5.22 -7.22
C PRO A 172 -14.47 -3.79 -7.72
N ASP A 173 -14.82 -2.80 -6.89
CA ASP A 173 -14.56 -1.38 -7.14
C ASP A 173 -13.18 -0.94 -6.62
N PHE A 174 -12.64 -1.67 -5.61
CA PHE A 174 -11.38 -1.35 -4.98
C PHE A 174 -10.61 -2.62 -4.57
N ILE A 175 -9.32 -2.67 -4.91
CA ILE A 175 -8.44 -3.79 -4.58
C ILE A 175 -7.21 -3.30 -3.81
N VAL A 176 -6.92 -3.92 -2.66
CA VAL A 176 -5.63 -3.81 -1.98
C VAL A 176 -4.69 -4.86 -2.56
N CYS A 177 -3.64 -4.42 -3.25
CA CYS A 177 -2.57 -5.28 -3.74
C CYS A 177 -1.44 -5.31 -2.69
N ASP A 178 -1.41 -6.31 -1.81
CA ASP A 178 -0.43 -6.45 -0.73
C ASP A 178 0.81 -7.20 -1.24
N GLU A 179 1.83 -6.47 -1.69
CA GLU A 179 3.07 -6.97 -2.29
C GLU A 179 2.84 -8.04 -3.38
N PRO A 180 2.00 -7.77 -4.39
CA PRO A 180 1.47 -8.79 -5.30
C PRO A 180 2.53 -9.43 -6.23
N ILE A 181 3.76 -8.91 -6.21
CA ILE A 181 4.85 -9.29 -7.11
C ILE A 181 6.13 -9.70 -6.37
N SER A 182 6.18 -9.60 -5.04
CA SER A 182 7.43 -9.78 -4.26
C SER A 182 8.03 -11.19 -4.35
N ALA A 183 7.21 -12.21 -4.59
CA ALA A 183 7.63 -13.61 -4.71
C ALA A 183 7.88 -14.05 -6.16
N LEU A 184 7.92 -13.13 -7.13
CA LEU A 184 8.00 -13.41 -8.56
C LEU A 184 9.32 -12.93 -9.16
N ASP A 185 9.78 -13.60 -10.23
CA ASP A 185 10.92 -13.17 -11.04
C ASP A 185 10.64 -11.83 -11.72
N VAL A 186 11.66 -11.00 -11.95
CA VAL A 186 11.57 -9.65 -12.50
C VAL A 186 10.76 -9.58 -13.79
N SER A 187 10.94 -10.52 -14.71
CA SER A 187 10.20 -10.58 -15.97
C SER A 187 8.70 -10.83 -15.77
N ILE A 188 8.36 -11.64 -14.77
CA ILE A 188 6.97 -11.98 -14.42
C ILE A 188 6.34 -10.81 -13.65
N GLN A 189 7.11 -10.10 -12.81
CA GLN A 189 6.64 -8.90 -12.13
C GLN A 189 6.09 -7.86 -13.12
N ALA A 190 6.86 -7.55 -14.18
CA ALA A 190 6.43 -6.61 -15.21
C ALA A 190 5.13 -7.05 -15.91
N GLN A 191 4.99 -8.35 -16.19
CA GLN A 191 3.77 -8.88 -16.80
C GLN A 191 2.53 -8.75 -15.89
N VAL A 192 2.70 -8.96 -14.58
CA VAL A 192 1.60 -8.82 -13.61
C VAL A 192 1.21 -7.35 -13.44
N ILE A 193 2.18 -6.43 -13.43
CA ILE A 193 1.90 -4.98 -13.38
C ILE A 193 1.12 -4.53 -14.62
N ASN A 194 1.59 -4.87 -15.82
CA ASN A 194 0.88 -4.53 -17.05
C ASN A 194 -0.54 -5.11 -17.05
N LEU A 195 -0.72 -6.35 -16.60
CA LEU A 195 -2.03 -6.96 -16.45
C LEU A 195 -2.95 -6.14 -15.54
N LEU A 196 -2.46 -5.69 -14.36
CA LEU A 196 -3.25 -4.86 -13.43
C LEU A 196 -3.60 -3.51 -14.03
N GLU A 197 -2.69 -2.87 -14.77
CA GLU A 197 -2.97 -1.62 -15.50
C GLU A 197 -4.03 -1.81 -16.59
N ASP A 198 -3.95 -2.89 -17.37
CA ASP A 198 -4.92 -3.18 -18.43
C ASP A 198 -6.32 -3.45 -17.84
N ILE A 199 -6.39 -4.18 -16.73
CA ILE A 199 -7.63 -4.41 -15.99
C ILE A 199 -8.19 -3.08 -15.47
N GLN A 200 -7.35 -2.23 -14.87
CA GLN A 200 -7.77 -0.91 -14.38
C GLN A 200 -8.36 -0.05 -15.50
N LYS A 201 -7.70 0.02 -16.66
CA LYS A 201 -8.18 0.79 -17.82
C LYS A 201 -9.51 0.26 -18.36
N LYS A 202 -9.69 -1.06 -18.34
CA LYS A 202 -10.90 -1.73 -18.87
C LYS A 202 -12.08 -1.65 -17.92
N GLU A 203 -11.85 -1.86 -16.61
CA GLU A 203 -12.92 -2.06 -15.63
C GLU A 203 -13.07 -0.88 -14.64
N GLY A 204 -12.14 0.11 -14.68
CA GLY A 204 -12.20 1.29 -13.83
C GLY A 204 -11.91 1.03 -12.34
N ILE A 205 -11.29 -0.08 -12.01
CA ILE A 205 -10.98 -0.50 -10.64
C ILE A 205 -9.94 0.45 -10.04
N SER A 206 -10.09 0.77 -8.75
CA SER A 206 -9.11 1.55 -8.00
C SER A 206 -8.20 0.64 -7.18
N TYR A 207 -6.92 1.00 -7.05
CA TYR A 207 -5.94 0.17 -6.33
C TYR A 207 -5.29 0.92 -5.16
N LEU A 208 -5.09 0.20 -4.04
CA LEU A 208 -4.04 0.50 -3.08
C LEU A 208 -2.89 -0.49 -3.33
N PHE A 209 -1.83 -0.01 -3.98
CA PHE A 209 -0.70 -0.85 -4.37
C PHE A 209 0.42 -0.74 -3.33
N ILE A 210 0.60 -1.80 -2.54
CA ILE A 210 1.61 -1.89 -1.49
C ILE A 210 2.82 -2.63 -2.04
N ALA A 211 4.00 -2.00 -2.02
CA ALA A 211 5.25 -2.67 -2.33
C ALA A 211 6.42 -2.03 -1.58
N HIS A 212 7.56 -2.71 -1.57
CA HIS A 212 8.81 -2.18 -1.05
C HIS A 212 9.71 -1.60 -2.16
N ASP A 213 9.49 -1.97 -3.42
CA ASP A 213 10.20 -1.47 -4.59
C ASP A 213 9.52 -0.19 -5.10
N LEU A 214 10.23 0.93 -4.95
CA LEU A 214 9.75 2.26 -5.37
C LEU A 214 9.66 2.42 -6.88
N GLY A 215 10.54 1.77 -7.65
CA GLY A 215 10.53 1.84 -9.10
C GLY A 215 9.27 1.23 -9.68
N MET A 216 8.86 0.08 -9.16
CA MET A 216 7.62 -0.60 -9.55
C MET A 216 6.39 0.23 -9.14
N VAL A 217 6.38 0.75 -7.90
CA VAL A 217 5.28 1.59 -7.42
C VAL A 217 5.16 2.86 -8.26
N LYS A 218 6.29 3.50 -8.61
CA LYS A 218 6.29 4.66 -9.50
C LYS A 218 5.64 4.37 -10.85
N HIS A 219 5.86 3.17 -11.40
CA HIS A 219 5.34 2.83 -12.72
C HIS A 219 3.81 2.75 -12.72
N ILE A 220 3.24 2.03 -11.75
CA ILE A 220 1.79 1.76 -11.71
C ILE A 220 0.98 2.86 -11.00
N SER A 221 1.61 3.68 -10.14
CA SER A 221 0.87 4.57 -9.24
C SER A 221 0.75 5.99 -9.78
N HIS A 222 -0.43 6.58 -9.62
CA HIS A 222 -0.69 8.00 -9.87
C HIS A 222 -0.13 8.85 -8.73
N ARG A 223 -0.44 8.48 -7.50
CA ARG A 223 0.06 9.12 -6.27
C ARG A 223 0.73 8.10 -5.38
N ILE A 224 1.70 8.57 -4.58
CA ILE A 224 2.46 7.73 -3.63
C ILE A 224 2.33 8.30 -2.24
N GLY A 225 2.07 7.41 -1.27
CA GLY A 225 2.24 7.63 0.15
C GLY A 225 3.48 6.91 0.68
N VAL A 226 4.34 7.63 1.40
CA VAL A 226 5.51 7.07 2.07
C VAL A 226 5.18 6.86 3.53
N MET A 227 5.33 5.63 4.02
CA MET A 227 4.97 5.24 5.38
C MET A 227 6.19 4.85 6.20
N TYR A 228 6.33 5.39 7.40
CA TYR A 228 7.38 5.06 8.36
C TYR A 228 6.78 4.80 9.74
N LEU A 229 7.09 3.66 10.34
CA LEU A 229 6.70 3.26 11.70
C LEU A 229 5.24 3.63 12.05
N GLY A 230 4.29 3.19 11.23
CA GLY A 230 2.86 3.41 11.43
C GLY A 230 2.32 4.77 11.01
N HIS A 231 3.16 5.68 10.49
CA HIS A 231 2.77 7.05 10.13
C HIS A 231 3.00 7.35 8.65
N MET A 232 2.11 8.15 8.06
CA MET A 232 2.33 8.71 6.74
C MET A 232 3.27 9.92 6.85
N VAL A 233 4.42 9.88 6.15
CA VAL A 233 5.43 10.94 6.23
C VAL A 233 5.43 11.86 5.02
N GLU A 234 5.05 11.35 3.85
CA GLU A 234 4.91 12.14 2.62
C GLU A 234 3.82 11.54 1.73
N ILE A 235 3.02 12.39 1.07
CA ILE A 235 2.04 12.03 0.03
C ILE A 235 2.15 13.03 -1.10
N GLY A 236 2.17 12.55 -2.34
CA GLY A 236 2.17 13.42 -3.53
C GLY A 236 2.04 12.63 -4.82
N GLU A 237 2.04 13.34 -5.94
CA GLU A 237 2.11 12.75 -7.27
C GLU A 237 3.35 11.85 -7.38
N SER A 238 3.18 10.70 -8.01
CA SER A 238 4.21 9.65 -8.09
C SER A 238 5.55 10.19 -8.62
N ASN A 239 5.52 10.94 -9.72
CA ASN A 239 6.71 11.52 -10.31
C ASN A 239 7.41 12.55 -9.42
N ASP A 240 6.64 13.35 -8.66
CA ASP A 240 7.20 14.39 -7.80
C ASP A 240 7.85 13.79 -6.56
N VAL A 241 7.20 12.83 -5.91
CA VAL A 241 7.78 12.11 -4.76
C VAL A 241 9.05 11.37 -5.19
N TYR A 242 9.06 10.74 -6.37
CA TYR A 242 10.21 9.99 -6.86
C TYR A 242 11.40 10.90 -7.25
N ARG A 243 11.14 11.99 -7.98
CA ARG A 243 12.23 12.88 -8.48
C ARG A 243 12.74 13.85 -7.42
N ARG A 244 11.86 14.36 -6.56
CA ARG A 244 12.16 15.44 -5.61
C ARG A 244 11.52 15.15 -4.25
N PRO A 245 11.90 14.05 -3.57
CA PRO A 245 11.31 13.72 -2.26
C PRO A 245 11.56 14.85 -1.27
N LEU A 246 10.53 15.17 -0.48
CA LEU A 246 10.60 16.23 0.52
C LEU A 246 11.09 15.68 1.87
N HIS A 247 10.47 14.62 2.36
CA HIS A 247 10.80 14.08 3.67
C HIS A 247 12.20 13.43 3.68
N PRO A 248 13.04 13.65 4.71
CA PRO A 248 14.37 13.05 4.78
C PRO A 248 14.38 11.53 4.68
N TYR A 249 13.36 10.86 5.21
CA TYR A 249 13.20 9.41 5.05
C TYR A 249 12.91 9.02 3.59
N SER A 250 12.03 9.74 2.90
CA SER A 250 11.75 9.50 1.47
C SER A 250 13.02 9.64 0.63
N LYS A 251 13.87 10.64 0.93
CA LYS A 251 15.17 10.83 0.27
C LYS A 251 16.10 9.63 0.50
N ALA A 252 16.20 9.17 1.73
CA ALA A 252 17.04 8.02 2.07
C ALA A 252 16.53 6.73 1.40
N LEU A 253 15.21 6.49 1.46
CA LEU A 253 14.57 5.33 0.85
C LEU A 253 14.83 5.28 -0.66
N LEU A 254 14.60 6.39 -1.37
CA LEU A 254 14.88 6.52 -2.80
C LEU A 254 16.36 6.40 -3.12
N SER A 255 17.26 6.92 -2.27
CA SER A 255 18.71 6.83 -2.50
C SER A 255 19.24 5.40 -2.43
N ALA A 256 18.51 4.49 -1.77
CA ALA A 256 18.87 3.08 -1.63
C ALA A 256 18.40 2.22 -2.81
N GLU A 257 17.54 2.77 -3.69
CA GLU A 257 17.01 2.05 -4.85
C GLU A 257 18.11 1.73 -5.87
N PRO A 258 18.21 0.48 -6.34
CA PRO A 258 19.15 0.10 -7.38
C PRO A 258 18.83 0.82 -8.71
N ILE A 259 19.80 1.48 -9.30
CA ILE A 259 19.68 2.10 -10.63
C ILE A 259 20.27 1.15 -11.66
N PRO A 260 19.53 0.78 -12.72
CA PRO A 260 20.04 -0.13 -13.74
C PRO A 260 21.24 0.42 -14.54
N ASP A 261 21.34 1.76 -14.66
CA ASP A 261 22.47 2.41 -15.36
C ASP A 261 23.72 2.49 -14.47
N PRO A 262 24.82 1.80 -14.82
CA PRO A 262 26.05 1.79 -14.03
C PRO A 262 26.72 3.18 -13.89
N LYS A 263 26.56 4.08 -14.87
CA LYS A 263 27.14 5.42 -14.82
C LYS A 263 26.43 6.28 -13.79
N THR A 264 25.12 6.29 -13.84
CA THR A 264 24.26 7.01 -12.88
C THR A 264 24.36 6.40 -11.47
N ALA A 265 24.43 5.07 -11.36
CA ALA A 265 24.60 4.39 -10.09
C ALA A 265 25.90 4.77 -9.35
N ARG A 266 27.01 4.94 -10.09
CA ARG A 266 28.31 5.34 -9.51
C ARG A 266 28.35 6.81 -9.07
N SER A 267 27.59 7.70 -9.70
CA SER A 267 27.53 9.12 -9.37
C SER A 267 26.59 9.41 -8.19
N ARG A 268 25.65 8.53 -7.89
CA ARG A 268 24.63 8.71 -6.84
C ARG A 268 25.22 8.38 -5.47
N LYS A 269 25.21 9.34 -4.55
CA LYS A 269 25.58 9.11 -3.15
C LYS A 269 24.37 8.48 -2.43
N ARG A 270 24.53 7.25 -1.95
CA ARG A 270 23.55 6.60 -1.08
C ARG A 270 23.52 7.30 0.28
N ILE A 271 22.34 7.66 0.75
CA ILE A 271 22.14 8.18 2.10
C ILE A 271 22.04 6.99 3.04
N LEU A 272 23.08 6.78 3.83
CA LEU A 272 23.08 5.75 4.86
C LEU A 272 22.34 6.27 6.08
N LEU A 273 21.27 5.56 6.46
CA LEU A 273 20.56 5.85 7.70
C LEU A 273 21.29 5.16 8.85
N GLU A 274 21.74 5.94 9.82
CA GLU A 274 22.35 5.42 11.04
C GLU A 274 21.29 4.95 12.04
N GLY A 275 21.60 3.94 12.84
CA GLY A 275 20.73 3.38 13.87
C GLY A 275 19.72 2.34 13.37
N GLU A 276 19.16 1.61 14.30
CA GLU A 276 18.16 0.56 14.06
C GLU A 276 16.76 1.16 13.89
N ILE A 277 15.87 0.42 13.23
CA ILE A 277 14.44 0.77 13.15
C ILE A 277 13.86 0.66 14.55
N PRO A 278 13.26 1.75 15.09
CA PRO A 278 12.67 1.69 16.42
C PRO A 278 11.54 0.67 16.53
N SER A 279 11.39 0.09 17.71
CA SER A 279 10.33 -0.89 17.96
C SER A 279 8.94 -0.23 17.92
N PRO A 280 7.96 -0.83 17.21
CA PRO A 280 6.58 -0.35 17.22
C PRO A 280 5.86 -0.57 18.57
N ILE A 281 6.48 -1.31 19.51
CA ILE A 281 5.98 -1.46 20.88
C ILE A 281 6.36 -0.24 21.73
N HIS A 282 7.55 0.31 21.50
CA HIS A 282 8.08 1.49 22.18
C HIS A 282 8.53 2.52 21.15
N PRO A 283 7.58 3.13 20.40
CA PRO A 283 7.95 4.13 19.40
C PRO A 283 8.58 5.35 20.06
N PRO A 284 9.52 6.02 19.37
CA PRO A 284 10.12 7.25 19.87
C PRO A 284 9.06 8.32 20.14
N LYS A 285 9.28 9.14 21.16
CA LYS A 285 8.48 10.34 21.38
C LYS A 285 8.74 11.33 20.23
N GLY A 286 7.77 12.16 19.91
CA GLY A 286 7.89 13.16 18.86
C GLY A 286 7.84 12.56 17.44
N CYS A 287 8.66 13.09 16.53
CA CYS A 287 8.77 12.58 15.15
C CYS A 287 9.33 11.14 15.16
N PRO A 288 8.62 10.15 14.60
CA PRO A 288 9.08 8.76 14.68
C PRO A 288 10.42 8.51 13.97
N PHE A 289 10.79 9.37 13.03
CA PHE A 289 12.04 9.25 12.28
C PHE A 289 13.23 10.00 12.91
N HIS A 290 13.04 10.80 13.98
CA HIS A 290 14.07 11.69 14.49
C HIS A 290 15.36 10.97 14.93
N THR A 291 15.28 9.74 15.41
CA THR A 291 16.44 8.93 15.86
C THR A 291 17.37 8.51 14.73
N ARG A 292 16.90 8.56 13.47
CA ARG A 292 17.64 8.19 12.25
C ARG A 292 17.76 9.35 11.26
N CYS A 293 17.19 10.51 11.60
CA CYS A 293 17.15 11.67 10.73
C CYS A 293 18.44 12.48 10.81
N PRO A 294 19.19 12.67 9.67
CA PRO A 294 20.39 13.48 9.67
C PRO A 294 20.10 14.98 9.89
N TYR A 295 18.83 15.40 9.81
CA TYR A 295 18.36 16.77 10.01
C TYR A 295 17.52 16.92 11.28
N ALA A 296 17.69 16.01 12.26
CA ALA A 296 16.92 16.05 13.47
C ALA A 296 17.19 17.33 14.27
N MET A 297 16.13 17.97 14.74
CA MET A 297 16.15 19.17 15.57
C MET A 297 15.60 18.80 16.97
N GLU A 298 15.79 19.66 17.96
CA GLU A 298 15.28 19.43 19.32
C GLU A 298 13.77 19.24 19.35
N GLU A 299 13.03 20.02 18.59
CA GLU A 299 11.55 19.88 18.39
C GLU A 299 11.13 18.48 17.94
N CYS A 300 11.98 17.83 17.10
CA CYS A 300 11.67 16.50 16.59
C CYS A 300 11.59 15.42 17.65
N SER A 301 12.31 15.58 18.76
CA SER A 301 12.27 14.66 19.91
C SER A 301 11.10 14.95 20.87
N GLN A 302 10.57 16.17 20.83
CA GLN A 302 9.55 16.64 21.79
C GLN A 302 8.13 16.48 21.27
N ALA A 303 7.90 16.74 19.96
CA ALA A 303 6.57 16.74 19.37
C ALA A 303 6.55 16.05 17.99
N ARG A 304 5.36 15.58 17.60
CA ARG A 304 5.12 15.11 16.25
C ARG A 304 4.90 16.30 15.31
N PRO A 305 5.53 16.32 14.11
CA PRO A 305 5.25 17.35 13.14
C PRO A 305 3.80 17.23 12.66
N ALA A 306 3.16 18.37 12.44
CA ALA A 306 1.94 18.44 11.68
C ALA A 306 2.22 18.08 10.21
N THR A 307 1.17 17.76 9.46
CA THR A 307 1.27 17.62 8.00
C THR A 307 1.20 19.02 7.38
N TYR A 308 2.21 19.38 6.61
CA TYR A 308 2.30 20.63 5.87
C TYR A 308 2.06 20.37 4.38
N GLU A 309 1.43 21.33 3.72
CA GLU A 309 1.28 21.31 2.27
C GLU A 309 2.43 22.09 1.62
N VAL A 310 3.19 21.41 0.76
CA VAL A 310 4.40 21.96 0.11
C VAL A 310 4.40 21.53 -1.35
N GLU A 311 4.36 22.49 -2.27
CA GLU A 311 4.33 22.24 -3.72
C GLU A 311 3.25 21.20 -4.13
N GLY A 312 2.05 21.29 -3.57
CA GLY A 312 0.94 20.37 -3.82
C GLY A 312 1.08 18.98 -3.19
N ARG A 313 2.07 18.79 -2.31
CA ARG A 313 2.34 17.54 -1.58
C ARG A 313 2.13 17.71 -0.09
N LYS A 314 1.68 16.65 0.56
CA LYS A 314 1.53 16.59 2.02
C LYS A 314 2.81 15.99 2.64
N VAL A 315 3.46 16.69 3.56
CA VAL A 315 4.69 16.24 4.23
C VAL A 315 4.63 16.46 5.75
N ALA A 316 4.93 15.42 6.52
CA ALA A 316 4.94 15.50 7.98
C ALA A 316 6.38 15.70 8.50
N CYS A 317 6.92 16.92 8.38
CA CYS A 317 8.29 17.24 8.78
C CYS A 317 8.42 18.69 9.22
N PHE A 318 9.07 18.94 10.37
CA PHE A 318 9.29 20.31 10.89
C PHE A 318 10.16 21.20 9.99
N LEU A 319 10.97 20.62 9.08
CA LEU A 319 11.72 21.39 8.07
C LEU A 319 10.80 22.25 7.18
N TYR A 320 9.52 21.93 7.12
CA TYR A 320 8.50 22.64 6.35
C TYR A 320 7.50 23.41 7.24
N SER A 321 7.77 23.52 8.55
CA SER A 321 6.96 24.33 9.44
C SER A 321 7.11 25.82 9.09
N PRO A 322 6.04 26.63 9.23
CA PRO A 322 6.11 28.09 8.98
C PRO A 322 7.17 28.79 9.83
N ARG A 323 7.44 28.28 11.04
CA ARG A 323 8.50 28.80 11.93
C ARG A 323 9.88 28.58 11.32
N TYR A 324 10.15 27.36 10.84
CA TYR A 324 11.47 27.01 10.29
C TYR A 324 11.70 27.68 8.91
N LEU A 325 10.68 27.78 8.06
CA LEU A 325 10.77 28.46 6.78
C LEU A 325 11.11 29.96 6.97
N ARG A 326 10.46 30.66 7.91
CA ARG A 326 10.78 32.05 8.25
C ARG A 326 12.22 32.25 8.77
N GLN A 327 12.74 31.29 9.52
CA GLN A 327 14.15 31.32 9.96
C GLN A 327 15.13 31.15 8.80
N ARG A 328 14.77 30.38 7.75
CA ARG A 328 15.60 30.20 6.57
C ARG A 328 15.59 31.40 5.63
N GLU A 329 14.50 32.12 5.51
CA GLU A 329 14.44 33.37 4.74
C GLU A 329 15.34 34.48 5.31
N GLY A 330 15.58 34.47 6.63
CA GLY A 330 16.50 35.38 7.31
C GLY A 330 17.97 34.95 7.32
N LEU A 331 18.29 33.73 6.96
CA LEU A 331 19.63 33.18 6.87
C LEU A 331 19.86 32.78 5.41
N ALA A 332 20.90 33.31 4.78
CA ALA A 332 21.35 32.89 3.44
C ALA A 332 21.86 31.44 3.46
N ILE A 333 20.93 30.50 3.68
CA ILE A 333 21.18 29.05 3.67
C ILE A 333 20.81 28.57 2.26
N GLU A 334 21.79 28.01 1.57
CA GLU A 334 21.56 27.33 0.29
C GLU A 334 20.35 26.36 0.39
N PRO A 335 19.48 26.36 -0.61
CA PRO A 335 18.32 25.48 -0.58
C PRO A 335 18.79 24.02 -0.50
N LEU A 336 18.35 23.27 0.53
CA LEU A 336 18.52 21.82 0.66
C LEU A 336 17.94 21.02 -0.55
N LEU A 337 17.46 21.74 -1.57
CA LEU A 337 16.89 21.26 -2.82
C LEU A 337 17.85 21.34 -4.01
N ALA A 338 19.03 21.93 -3.87
CA ALA A 338 20.02 22.02 -4.94
C ALA A 338 20.96 20.80 -4.90
N GLY A 339 20.48 19.67 -5.40
CA GLY A 339 21.32 18.47 -5.46
C GLY A 339 20.70 17.34 -6.27
N ALA A 340 20.16 17.68 -7.46
CA ALA A 340 19.94 16.70 -8.53
C ALA A 340 19.80 17.47 -9.86
N LYS A 341 20.96 17.77 -10.47
CA LYS A 341 21.05 17.93 -11.92
C LYS A 341 21.36 16.59 -12.53
#